data_5394fb49e574997e2c809044e93df235
#
_entry.id   5394fb49e574997e2c809044e93df235
#
_cell.length_a   1.000
_cell.length_b   1.000
_cell.length_c   1.000
_cell.angle_alpha   90.00
_cell.angle_beta   90.00
_cell.angle_gamma   90.00
#
_symmetry.space_group_name_H-M   'P 1'
#
loop_
_entity.id
_entity.type
_entity.pdbx_description
1 polymer ?
#
loop_
_entity_poly.entity_id
_entity_poly.type
_entity_poly.pdbx_seq_one_letter_code
_entity_poly.pdbx_strand_id
1 'polypeptide(L)'
;NENKIELKNFFENDLVNTIKAFNDYLDDKMEDSFSKTKKNKQRMPEKIKSLILNRISASLDFKDGIVSSLGFMSLPQNSKPSLKMLYNTCDRIWRVSGDQSTDFSFYTKRLILSGVYSSTLMYWIQDDTGDLKNTEDFLNRRLEDVSKIGKAKQFSSKLKGLNFDKKSFPFKILSSMTQNFKSKNFENVISKFKNFK
;
A
#
# COMPACT_ATOMS: atom_id res chain seq x y z
N ASN A 1 -15.57 26.36 23.19
CA ASN A 1 -15.28 24.94 22.90
C ASN A 1 -15.54 24.56 21.43
N GLU A 2 -16.58 25.07 20.78
CA GLU A 2 -16.91 24.80 19.37
C GLU A 2 -15.80 25.25 18.41
N ASN A 3 -15.30 26.48 18.52
CA ASN A 3 -14.22 27.00 17.67
C ASN A 3 -12.93 26.17 17.73
N LYS A 4 -12.65 25.53 18.87
CA LYS A 4 -11.46 24.68 19.02
C LYS A 4 -11.63 23.33 18.31
N ILE A 5 -12.85 22.80 18.27
CA ILE A 5 -13.21 21.57 17.56
C ILE A 5 -13.19 21.81 16.05
N GLU A 6 -13.74 22.94 15.58
CA GLU A 6 -13.72 23.32 14.16
C GLU A 6 -12.30 23.53 13.62
N LEU A 7 -11.45 24.24 14.36
CA LEU A 7 -10.04 24.43 14.02
C LEU A 7 -9.29 23.09 13.95
N LYS A 8 -9.50 22.20 14.93
CA LYS A 8 -8.88 20.89 14.93
C LYS A 8 -9.30 20.08 13.70
N ASN A 9 -10.60 20.03 13.37
CA ASN A 9 -11.11 19.31 12.21
C ASN A 9 -10.58 19.92 10.90
N PHE A 10 -10.42 21.24 10.84
CA PHE A 10 -9.83 21.91 9.67
C PHE A 10 -8.38 21.46 9.44
N PHE A 11 -7.53 21.51 10.46
CA PHE A 11 -6.13 21.09 10.35
C PHE A 11 -5.99 19.59 10.06
N GLU A 12 -6.83 18.73 10.65
CA GLU A 12 -6.79 17.29 10.35
C GLU A 12 -7.19 16.99 8.90
N ASN A 13 -8.18 17.66 8.35
CA ASN A 13 -8.60 17.52 6.96
C ASN A 13 -7.53 18.04 5.98
N ASP A 14 -6.88 19.16 6.31
CA ASP A 14 -5.81 19.73 5.49
C ASP A 14 -4.60 18.78 5.47
N LEU A 15 -4.24 18.19 6.60
CA LEU A 15 -3.15 17.21 6.68
C LEU A 15 -3.45 15.94 5.87
N VAL A 16 -4.70 15.43 5.91
CA VAL A 16 -5.10 14.30 5.07
C VAL A 16 -4.96 14.63 3.58
N ASN A 17 -5.38 15.83 3.17
CA ASN A 17 -5.25 16.27 1.77
C ASN A 17 -3.79 16.45 1.37
N THR A 18 -2.95 16.98 2.24
CA THR A 18 -1.50 17.13 2.03
C THR A 18 -0.83 15.77 1.85
N ILE A 19 -1.13 14.81 2.74
CA ILE A 19 -0.57 13.45 2.65
C ILE A 19 -1.05 12.77 1.36
N LYS A 20 -2.31 12.99 0.96
CA LYS A 20 -2.85 12.46 -0.29
C LYS A 20 -2.11 13.04 -1.50
N ALA A 21 -1.92 14.36 -1.56
CA ALA A 21 -1.18 15.01 -2.65
C ALA A 21 0.26 14.51 -2.73
N PHE A 22 0.91 14.29 -1.59
CA PHE A 22 2.25 13.71 -1.53
C PHE A 22 2.27 12.25 -2.01
N ASN A 23 1.27 11.46 -1.63
CA ASN A 23 1.12 10.09 -2.15
C ASN A 23 0.95 10.07 -3.67
N ASP A 24 0.11 10.96 -4.22
CA ASP A 24 -0.11 11.07 -5.66
C ASP A 24 1.19 11.50 -6.38
N TYR A 25 1.97 12.43 -5.80
CA TYR A 25 3.30 12.81 -6.30
C TYR A 25 4.26 11.62 -6.38
N LEU A 26 4.31 10.77 -5.33
CA LEU A 26 5.17 9.59 -5.35
C LEU A 26 4.69 8.55 -6.38
N ASP A 27 3.39 8.45 -6.60
CA ASP A 27 2.82 7.59 -7.65
C ASP A 27 3.18 8.11 -9.05
N ASP A 28 3.21 9.44 -9.27
CA ASP A 28 3.68 10.05 -10.52
C ASP A 28 5.16 9.74 -10.76
N LYS A 29 6.00 9.89 -9.74
CA LYS A 29 7.43 9.56 -9.82
C LYS A 29 7.69 8.09 -10.14
N MET A 30 6.89 7.19 -9.58
CA MET A 30 6.93 5.76 -9.88
C MET A 30 6.66 5.50 -11.36
N GLU A 31 5.61 6.11 -11.91
CA GLU A 31 5.20 5.95 -13.30
C GLU A 31 6.22 6.54 -14.27
N ASP A 32 6.72 7.76 -13.99
CA ASP A 32 7.77 8.41 -14.77
C ASP A 32 9.05 7.56 -14.84
N SER A 33 9.47 7.02 -13.71
CA SER A 33 10.65 6.16 -13.64
C SER A 33 10.46 4.86 -14.42
N PHE A 34 9.25 4.29 -14.36
CA PHE A 34 8.92 3.07 -15.10
C PHE A 34 8.87 3.31 -16.60
N SER A 35 8.31 4.43 -17.06
CA SER A 35 8.18 4.78 -18.48
C SER A 35 9.54 4.99 -19.16
N LYS A 36 10.52 5.53 -18.43
CA LYS A 36 11.89 5.76 -18.93
C LYS A 36 12.67 4.44 -19.14
N THR A 37 12.27 3.39 -18.46
CA THR A 37 12.87 2.07 -18.61
C THR A 37 12.15 1.30 -19.72
N LYS A 38 12.83 0.95 -20.83
CA LYS A 38 12.27 0.17 -21.96
C LYS A 38 11.90 -1.27 -21.54
N LYS A 39 10.93 -1.42 -20.60
CA LYS A 39 10.54 -2.70 -20.01
C LYS A 39 9.35 -3.38 -20.70
N ASN A 40 9.01 -3.02 -21.94
CA ASN A 40 7.84 -3.55 -22.67
C ASN A 40 7.84 -5.08 -22.85
N LYS A 41 9.01 -5.75 -22.74
CA LYS A 41 9.14 -7.20 -22.88
C LYS A 41 9.09 -7.97 -21.55
N GLN A 42 8.95 -7.29 -20.41
CA GLN A 42 8.92 -7.96 -19.12
C GLN A 42 7.55 -8.62 -18.87
N ARG A 43 7.58 -9.76 -18.14
CA ARG A 43 6.37 -10.42 -17.65
C ARG A 43 5.69 -9.57 -16.57
N MET A 44 4.39 -9.74 -16.40
CA MET A 44 3.58 -8.97 -15.45
C MET A 44 4.15 -8.91 -14.02
N PRO A 45 4.60 -10.01 -13.41
CA PRO A 45 5.18 -9.97 -12.06
C PRO A 45 6.44 -9.10 -11.97
N GLU A 46 7.28 -9.10 -13.01
CA GLU A 46 8.50 -8.30 -13.07
C GLU A 46 8.19 -6.80 -13.21
N LYS A 47 7.15 -6.46 -13.98
CA LYS A 47 6.67 -5.07 -14.09
C LYS A 47 6.15 -4.57 -12.74
N ILE A 48 5.32 -5.37 -12.04
CA ILE A 48 4.79 -5.03 -10.71
C ILE A 48 5.92 -4.86 -9.70
N LYS A 49 6.90 -5.78 -9.67
CA LYS A 49 8.09 -5.66 -8.84
C LYS A 49 8.81 -4.34 -9.09
N SER A 50 9.09 -4.03 -10.36
CA SER A 50 9.77 -2.79 -10.74
C SER A 50 9.01 -1.53 -10.33
N LEU A 51 7.68 -1.53 -10.47
CA LEU A 51 6.84 -0.41 -10.06
C LEU A 51 6.88 -0.20 -8.55
N ILE A 52 6.76 -1.27 -7.75
CA ILE A 52 6.86 -1.18 -6.29
C ILE A 52 8.24 -0.63 -5.88
N LEU A 53 9.33 -1.14 -6.47
CA LEU A 53 10.68 -0.66 -6.15
C LEU A 53 10.89 0.79 -6.57
N ASN A 54 10.40 1.21 -7.74
CA ASN A 54 10.45 2.60 -8.16
C ASN A 54 9.70 3.53 -7.19
N ARG A 55 8.54 3.07 -6.70
CA ARG A 55 7.74 3.80 -5.71
C ARG A 55 8.49 3.99 -4.40
N ILE A 56 9.12 2.92 -3.89
CA ILE A 56 9.91 2.96 -2.66
C ILE A 56 11.18 3.79 -2.88
N SER A 57 11.84 3.66 -4.03
CA SER A 57 13.00 4.47 -4.38
C SER A 57 12.69 5.98 -4.41
N ALA A 58 11.54 6.36 -4.96
CA ALA A 58 11.06 7.75 -4.93
C ALA A 58 10.78 8.27 -3.50
N SER A 59 10.70 7.36 -2.55
CA SER A 59 10.39 7.66 -1.14
C SER A 59 11.63 7.76 -0.25
N LEU A 60 12.83 7.43 -0.76
CA LEU A 60 14.06 7.34 0.06
C LEU A 60 14.38 8.61 0.82
N ASP A 61 14.34 9.77 0.14
CA ASP A 61 14.65 11.06 0.74
C ASP A 61 13.57 11.57 1.71
N PHE A 62 12.43 10.88 1.78
CA PHE A 62 11.26 11.29 2.56
C PHE A 62 10.89 10.26 3.64
N LYS A 63 11.82 9.36 4.02
CA LYS A 63 11.52 8.23 4.92
C LYS A 63 10.85 8.69 6.21
N ASP A 64 11.37 9.71 6.89
CA ASP A 64 10.79 10.23 8.14
C ASP A 64 9.40 10.84 7.95
N GLY A 65 9.20 11.56 6.84
CA GLY A 65 7.89 12.11 6.48
C GLY A 65 6.86 11.02 6.20
N ILE A 66 7.26 9.92 5.57
CA ILE A 66 6.39 8.76 5.32
C ILE A 66 6.05 8.07 6.62
N VAL A 67 7.02 7.85 7.50
CA VAL A 67 6.80 7.27 8.83
C VAL A 67 5.78 8.10 9.60
N SER A 68 5.96 9.41 9.66
CA SER A 68 5.04 10.34 10.33
C SER A 68 3.64 10.31 9.70
N SER A 69 3.57 10.32 8.36
CA SER A 69 2.30 10.25 7.62
C SER A 69 1.56 8.93 7.89
N LEU A 70 2.25 7.80 7.91
CA LEU A 70 1.66 6.50 8.23
C LEU A 70 1.13 6.45 9.66
N GLY A 71 1.86 7.04 10.63
CA GLY A 71 1.39 7.18 12.00
C GLY A 71 0.07 7.95 12.09
N PHE A 72 -0.02 9.11 11.44
CA PHE A 72 -1.24 9.89 11.39
C PHE A 72 -2.38 9.15 10.66
N MET A 73 -2.08 8.53 9.53
CA MET A 73 -3.06 7.82 8.71
C MET A 73 -3.52 6.49 9.33
N SER A 74 -2.81 5.96 10.33
CA SER A 74 -3.21 4.76 11.08
C SER A 74 -4.29 5.01 12.13
N LEU A 75 -4.57 6.27 12.45
CA LEU A 75 -5.63 6.63 13.40
C LEU A 75 -7.01 6.18 12.89
N PRO A 76 -7.92 5.72 13.78
CA PRO A 76 -9.22 5.19 13.37
C PRO A 76 -10.04 6.15 12.50
N GLN A 77 -10.01 7.46 12.78
CA GLN A 77 -10.72 8.48 12.01
C GLN A 77 -10.20 8.62 10.57
N ASN A 78 -8.93 8.27 10.32
CA ASN A 78 -8.26 8.37 9.02
C ASN A 78 -8.26 7.04 8.24
N SER A 79 -8.88 5.99 8.77
CA SER A 79 -8.88 4.66 8.16
C SER A 79 -9.46 4.64 6.74
N LYS A 80 -10.56 5.35 6.48
CA LYS A 80 -11.17 5.43 5.14
C LYS A 80 -10.25 6.09 4.10
N PRO A 81 -9.73 7.32 4.30
CA PRO A 81 -8.80 7.93 3.37
C PRO A 81 -7.49 7.12 3.21
N SER A 82 -6.97 6.53 4.29
CA SER A 82 -5.79 5.68 4.27
C SER A 82 -5.96 4.48 3.32
N LEU A 83 -7.05 3.73 3.50
CA LEU A 83 -7.36 2.58 2.65
C LEU A 83 -7.61 2.98 1.20
N LYS A 84 -8.25 4.13 0.97
CA LYS A 84 -8.48 4.66 -0.38
C LYS A 84 -7.15 4.99 -1.07
N MET A 85 -6.20 5.61 -0.38
CA MET A 85 -4.88 5.91 -0.93
C MET A 85 -4.12 4.62 -1.28
N LEU A 86 -4.08 3.65 -0.37
CA LEU A 86 -3.45 2.35 -0.63
C LEU A 86 -4.06 1.66 -1.85
N TYR A 87 -5.39 1.64 -1.94
CA TYR A 87 -6.08 1.08 -3.09
C TYR A 87 -5.74 1.81 -4.40
N ASN A 88 -5.73 3.14 -4.39
CA ASN A 88 -5.41 3.95 -5.58
C ASN A 88 -3.99 3.68 -6.07
N THR A 89 -3.00 3.63 -5.18
CA THR A 89 -1.62 3.27 -5.53
C THR A 89 -1.55 1.87 -6.16
N CYS A 90 -2.22 0.87 -5.58
CA CYS A 90 -2.24 -0.48 -6.13
C CYS A 90 -2.99 -0.57 -7.49
N ASP A 91 -4.07 0.18 -7.64
CA ASP A 91 -4.79 0.30 -8.90
C ASP A 91 -3.90 0.93 -9.98
N ARG A 92 -3.16 1.99 -9.63
CA ARG A 92 -2.22 2.63 -10.54
C ARG A 92 -1.09 1.70 -10.97
N ILE A 93 -0.50 0.94 -10.04
CA ILE A 93 0.52 -0.07 -10.34
C ILE A 93 -0.02 -1.09 -11.36
N TRP A 94 -1.24 -1.62 -11.15
CA TRP A 94 -1.84 -2.57 -12.09
C TRP A 94 -2.10 -1.96 -13.46
N ARG A 95 -2.64 -0.74 -13.52
CA ARG A 95 -2.89 -0.04 -14.80
C ARG A 95 -1.60 0.21 -15.57
N VAL A 96 -0.57 0.74 -14.90
CA VAL A 96 0.74 1.03 -15.52
C VAL A 96 1.44 -0.25 -15.96
N SER A 97 1.24 -1.37 -15.26
CA SER A 97 1.77 -2.67 -15.67
C SER A 97 1.09 -3.24 -16.92
N GLY A 98 -0.07 -2.69 -17.32
CA GLY A 98 -0.84 -3.12 -18.49
C GLY A 98 -1.97 -4.10 -18.17
N ASP A 99 -2.46 -4.12 -16.92
CA ASP A 99 -3.62 -4.95 -16.54
C ASP A 99 -4.90 -4.44 -17.21
N GLN A 100 -5.60 -5.32 -17.91
CA GLN A 100 -6.87 -5.06 -18.61
C GLN A 100 -8.04 -5.84 -18.00
N SER A 101 -7.90 -6.41 -16.81
CA SER A 101 -8.97 -7.17 -16.19
C SER A 101 -10.14 -6.27 -15.81
N THR A 102 -11.37 -6.76 -16.06
CA THR A 102 -12.62 -6.06 -15.77
C THR A 102 -13.57 -6.89 -14.91
N ASP A 103 -13.23 -8.16 -14.70
CA ASP A 103 -13.99 -9.15 -13.95
C ASP A 103 -13.64 -9.17 -12.46
N PHE A 104 -14.05 -10.22 -11.76
CA PHE A 104 -13.71 -10.42 -10.34
C PHE A 104 -12.20 -10.40 -10.06
N SER A 105 -11.37 -10.77 -11.04
CA SER A 105 -9.92 -10.74 -10.89
C SER A 105 -9.37 -9.32 -10.73
N PHE A 106 -10.06 -8.30 -11.26
CA PHE A 106 -9.73 -6.90 -11.09
C PHE A 106 -9.59 -6.52 -9.62
N TYR A 107 -10.59 -6.83 -8.81
CA TYR A 107 -10.60 -6.50 -7.37
C TYR A 107 -9.62 -7.34 -6.57
N THR A 108 -9.58 -8.64 -6.88
CA THR A 108 -8.69 -9.59 -6.18
C THR A 108 -7.22 -9.24 -6.37
N LYS A 109 -6.82 -8.88 -7.58
CA LYS A 109 -5.45 -8.46 -7.90
C LYS A 109 -5.03 -7.24 -7.08
N ARG A 110 -5.88 -6.21 -7.00
CA ARG A 110 -5.62 -4.98 -6.26
C ARG A 110 -5.51 -5.23 -4.77
N LEU A 111 -6.36 -6.08 -4.25
CA LEU A 111 -6.35 -6.48 -2.85
C LEU A 111 -5.08 -7.24 -2.46
N ILE A 112 -4.70 -8.25 -3.26
CA ILE A 112 -3.48 -9.01 -3.02
C ILE A 112 -2.26 -8.07 -3.07
N LEU A 113 -2.22 -7.19 -4.07
CA LEU A 113 -1.15 -6.22 -4.21
C LEU A 113 -1.10 -5.25 -3.03
N SER A 114 -2.24 -4.84 -2.48
CA SER A 114 -2.28 -4.00 -1.28
C SER A 114 -1.57 -4.67 -0.09
N GLY A 115 -1.76 -5.98 0.10
CA GLY A 115 -1.05 -6.75 1.12
C GLY A 115 0.45 -6.84 0.86
N VAL A 116 0.86 -7.11 -0.38
CA VAL A 116 2.27 -7.17 -0.79
C VAL A 116 2.94 -5.81 -0.61
N TYR A 117 2.33 -4.76 -1.15
CA TYR A 117 2.88 -3.41 -1.10
C TYR A 117 3.00 -2.88 0.33
N SER A 118 1.93 -2.97 1.13
CA SER A 118 1.96 -2.48 2.52
C SER A 118 2.97 -3.24 3.38
N SER A 119 3.07 -4.57 3.24
CA SER A 119 4.09 -5.35 3.96
C SER A 119 5.51 -5.00 3.53
N THR A 120 5.74 -4.75 2.24
CA THR A 120 7.06 -4.32 1.73
C THR A 120 7.41 -2.91 2.21
N LEU A 121 6.45 -1.99 2.21
CA LEU A 121 6.64 -0.64 2.74
C LEU A 121 7.00 -0.66 4.23
N MET A 122 6.31 -1.49 5.03
CA MET A 122 6.62 -1.65 6.45
C MET A 122 8.00 -2.28 6.68
N TYR A 123 8.41 -3.24 5.85
CA TYR A 123 9.75 -3.80 5.89
C TYR A 123 10.81 -2.73 5.60
N TRP A 124 10.64 -1.98 4.51
CA TRP A 124 11.54 -0.90 4.12
C TRP A 124 11.70 0.18 5.20
N ILE A 125 10.62 0.56 5.86
CA ILE A 125 10.67 1.55 6.95
C ILE A 125 11.57 1.08 8.10
N GLN A 126 11.62 -0.22 8.35
CA GLN A 126 12.44 -0.82 9.42
C GLN A 126 13.86 -1.17 8.94
N ASP A 127 14.13 -1.12 7.65
CA ASP A 127 15.43 -1.42 7.06
C ASP A 127 16.32 -0.18 7.13
N ASP A 128 17.33 -0.24 8.01
CA ASP A 128 18.31 0.83 8.25
C ASP A 128 19.61 0.63 7.44
N THR A 129 19.65 -0.32 6.51
CA THR A 129 20.87 -0.62 5.71
C THR A 129 21.21 0.46 4.69
N GLY A 130 20.27 1.35 4.38
CA GLY A 130 20.47 2.47 3.44
C GLY A 130 20.39 2.09 1.96
N ASP A 131 20.27 0.81 1.63
CA ASP A 131 20.04 0.32 0.27
C ASP A 131 18.68 -0.41 0.17
N LEU A 132 18.23 -0.68 -1.06
CA LEU A 132 16.97 -1.37 -1.30
C LEU A 132 17.11 -2.89 -1.47
N LYS A 133 18.30 -3.44 -1.30
CA LYS A 133 18.57 -4.85 -1.59
C LYS A 133 17.74 -5.78 -0.69
N ASN A 134 17.76 -5.55 0.62
CA ASN A 134 16.98 -6.34 1.57
C ASN A 134 15.47 -6.20 1.32
N THR A 135 15.03 -4.99 0.99
CA THR A 135 13.64 -4.69 0.65
C THR A 135 13.23 -5.39 -0.66
N GLU A 136 14.10 -5.41 -1.66
CA GLU A 136 13.89 -6.14 -2.91
C GLU A 136 13.78 -7.65 -2.67
N ASP A 137 14.66 -8.22 -1.86
CA ASP A 137 14.64 -9.64 -1.50
C ASP A 137 13.37 -10.01 -0.70
N PHE A 138 12.93 -9.12 0.19
CA PHE A 138 11.64 -9.29 0.87
C PHE A 138 10.48 -9.29 -0.12
N LEU A 139 10.43 -8.31 -1.03
CA LEU A 139 9.40 -8.22 -2.06
C LEU A 139 9.37 -9.45 -2.96
N ASN A 140 10.53 -9.97 -3.36
CA ASN A 140 10.62 -11.20 -4.16
C ASN A 140 9.92 -12.36 -3.46
N ARG A 141 10.21 -12.59 -2.17
CA ARG A 141 9.55 -13.64 -1.39
C ARG A 141 8.03 -13.44 -1.32
N ARG A 142 7.55 -12.20 -1.12
CA ARG A 142 6.10 -11.92 -1.09
C ARG A 142 5.42 -12.21 -2.43
N LEU A 143 6.04 -11.84 -3.54
CA LEU A 143 5.52 -12.12 -4.89
C LEU A 143 5.51 -13.62 -5.19
N GLU A 144 6.52 -14.37 -4.75
CA GLU A 144 6.54 -15.84 -4.86
C GLU A 144 5.42 -16.48 -4.05
N ASP A 145 5.19 -16.05 -2.81
CA ASP A 145 4.10 -16.55 -1.95
C ASP A 145 2.74 -16.35 -2.64
N VAL A 146 2.51 -15.16 -3.21
CA VAL A 146 1.29 -14.88 -3.98
C VAL A 146 1.16 -15.81 -5.21
N SER A 147 2.27 -16.04 -5.91
CA SER A 147 2.28 -16.96 -7.07
C SER A 147 1.90 -18.40 -6.67
N LYS A 148 2.35 -18.88 -5.50
CA LYS A 148 2.01 -20.19 -4.96
C LYS A 148 0.52 -20.28 -4.58
N ILE A 149 -0.01 -19.23 -3.95
CA ILE A 149 -1.43 -19.13 -3.57
C ILE A 149 -2.34 -19.08 -4.81
N GLY A 150 -1.93 -18.36 -5.85
CA GLY A 150 -2.70 -18.24 -7.10
C GLY A 150 -2.84 -19.57 -7.85
N LYS A 151 -1.93 -20.52 -7.64
CA LYS A 151 -2.01 -21.89 -8.16
C LYS A 151 -2.93 -22.80 -7.33
N ALA A 152 -3.21 -22.44 -6.08
CA ALA A 152 -4.10 -23.19 -5.21
C ALA A 152 -5.56 -22.76 -5.46
N LYS A 153 -6.36 -23.60 -6.13
CA LYS A 153 -7.80 -23.40 -6.41
C LYS A 153 -8.63 -23.03 -5.16
N GLN A 154 -8.11 -23.25 -3.96
CA GLN A 154 -8.77 -22.97 -2.67
C GLN A 154 -8.92 -21.47 -2.35
N PHE A 155 -8.08 -20.59 -2.89
CA PHE A 155 -8.18 -19.15 -2.61
C PHE A 155 -9.41 -18.53 -3.28
N SER A 156 -9.72 -18.93 -4.50
CA SER A 156 -10.90 -18.44 -5.23
C SER A 156 -12.22 -18.89 -4.59
N SER A 157 -12.26 -20.08 -3.96
CA SER A 157 -13.47 -20.60 -3.30
C SER A 157 -13.74 -19.92 -1.96
N LYS A 158 -12.71 -19.56 -1.21
CA LYS A 158 -12.86 -18.77 0.04
C LYS A 158 -13.33 -17.33 -0.24
N LEU A 159 -12.90 -16.75 -1.35
CA LEU A 159 -13.35 -15.42 -1.77
C LEU A 159 -14.78 -15.44 -2.34
N LYS A 160 -15.20 -16.52 -3.02
CA LYS A 160 -16.58 -16.66 -3.53
C LYS A 160 -17.64 -16.76 -2.45
N GLY A 161 -17.29 -17.21 -1.23
CA GLY A 161 -18.19 -17.28 -0.07
C GLY A 161 -18.44 -15.94 0.65
N LEU A 162 -17.73 -14.88 0.28
CA LEU A 162 -17.94 -13.55 0.83
C LEU A 162 -18.93 -12.80 -0.06
N ASN A 163 -20.11 -12.47 0.47
CA ASN A 163 -21.09 -11.62 -0.21
C ASN A 163 -20.51 -10.21 -0.39
N PHE A 164 -20.07 -9.90 -1.60
CA PHE A 164 -19.41 -8.65 -1.93
C PHE A 164 -20.40 -7.62 -2.44
N ASP A 165 -20.68 -6.62 -1.60
CA ASP A 165 -21.18 -5.34 -2.10
C ASP A 165 -20.01 -4.62 -2.78
N LYS A 166 -20.15 -4.35 -4.10
CA LYS A 166 -19.10 -3.74 -4.96
C LYS A 166 -18.58 -2.40 -4.41
N LYS A 167 -19.36 -1.70 -3.59
CA LYS A 167 -18.98 -0.40 -3.00
C LYS A 167 -18.18 -0.52 -1.69
N SER A 168 -18.36 -1.60 -0.94
CA SER A 168 -17.70 -1.80 0.36
C SER A 168 -16.56 -2.83 0.30
N PHE A 169 -16.36 -3.44 -0.86
CA PHE A 169 -15.44 -4.56 -1.09
C PHE A 169 -13.98 -4.30 -0.69
N PRO A 170 -13.32 -3.23 -1.16
CA PRO A 170 -11.91 -3.01 -0.80
C PRO A 170 -11.72 -2.80 0.70
N PHE A 171 -12.70 -2.16 1.34
CA PHE A 171 -12.64 -1.78 2.74
C PHE A 171 -12.77 -2.96 3.70
N LYS A 172 -13.75 -3.85 3.47
CA LYS A 172 -14.00 -5.01 4.37
C LYS A 172 -12.88 -6.02 4.38
N ILE A 173 -12.28 -6.28 3.22
CA ILE A 173 -11.20 -7.27 3.13
C ILE A 173 -9.88 -6.68 3.62
N LEU A 174 -9.60 -5.42 3.31
CA LEU A 174 -8.40 -4.74 3.80
C LEU A 174 -8.44 -4.60 5.34
N SER A 175 -9.61 -4.31 5.92
CA SER A 175 -9.80 -4.29 7.38
C SER A 175 -9.65 -5.67 8.02
N SER A 176 -10.10 -6.74 7.37
CA SER A 176 -9.89 -8.11 7.87
C SER A 176 -8.43 -8.56 7.74
N MET A 177 -7.72 -8.11 6.70
CA MET A 177 -6.28 -8.35 6.56
C MET A 177 -5.47 -7.58 7.61
N THR A 178 -5.83 -6.33 7.91
CA THR A 178 -5.18 -5.54 8.97
C THR A 178 -5.45 -6.09 10.37
N GLN A 179 -6.61 -6.71 10.62
CA GLN A 179 -6.87 -7.42 11.89
C GLN A 179 -5.99 -8.67 12.06
N ASN A 180 -5.69 -9.38 10.98
CA ASN A 180 -4.78 -10.52 11.00
C ASN A 180 -3.29 -10.11 10.98
N PHE A 181 -2.98 -8.85 10.64
CA PHE A 181 -1.65 -8.23 10.70
C PHE A 181 -1.31 -7.66 12.09
N LYS A 182 -1.95 -8.11 13.17
CA LYS A 182 -1.45 -7.96 14.54
C LYS A 182 -0.19 -8.80 14.76
N SER A 183 0.80 -8.64 13.88
CA SER A 183 2.12 -9.15 14.14
C SER A 183 2.85 -8.19 15.10
N LYS A 184 3.72 -8.74 15.96
CA LYS A 184 4.58 -8.00 16.90
C LYS A 184 5.30 -6.78 16.27
N ASN A 185 5.45 -6.77 14.95
CA ASN A 185 6.12 -5.70 14.21
C ASN A 185 5.27 -4.42 14.07
N PHE A 186 3.94 -4.52 14.01
CA PHE A 186 3.07 -3.35 13.94
C PHE A 186 3.00 -2.60 15.28
N GLU A 187 3.01 -3.33 16.40
CA GLU A 187 3.08 -2.72 17.75
C GLU A 187 4.42 -2.01 17.97
N ASN A 188 5.52 -2.54 17.44
CA ASN A 188 6.83 -1.91 17.50
C ASN A 188 6.90 -0.60 16.69
N VAL A 189 6.23 -0.54 15.53
CA VAL A 189 6.13 0.70 14.75
C VAL A 189 5.30 1.73 15.54
N ILE A 190 4.13 1.35 16.05
CA ILE A 190 3.28 2.26 16.85
C ILE A 190 3.97 2.71 18.14
N SER A 191 4.76 1.85 18.80
CA SER A 191 5.50 2.24 20.01
C SER A 191 6.59 3.28 19.72
N LYS A 192 7.26 3.20 18.57
CA LYS A 192 8.19 4.26 18.12
C LYS A 192 7.49 5.61 17.95
N PHE A 193 6.23 5.62 17.45
CA PHE A 193 5.44 6.86 17.31
C PHE A 193 4.99 7.46 18.66
N LYS A 194 4.73 6.64 19.68
CA LYS A 194 4.33 7.15 21.02
C LYS A 194 5.44 7.89 21.74
N ASN A 195 6.69 7.68 21.35
CA ASN A 195 7.87 8.29 21.98
C ASN A 195 8.30 9.61 21.29
N PHE A 196 7.63 10.03 20.21
CA PHE A 196 7.76 11.38 19.64
C PHE A 196 6.74 12.32 20.30
N LYS A 197 7.09 12.81 21.49
CA LYS A 197 6.52 13.98 22.13
C LYS A 197 7.56 15.07 22.19
#